data_e6c3d2bca28f4062fe548d355c0cd278
#
_entry.id   e6c3d2bca28f4062fe548d355c0cd278
#
_cell.length_a   1.000
_cell.length_b   1.000
_cell.length_c   1.000
_cell.angle_alpha   90.00
_cell.angle_beta   90.00
_cell.angle_gamma   90.00
#
_symmetry.space_group_name_H-M   'P 1'
#
loop_
_entity.id
_entity.type
_entity.pdbx_description
1 polymer ?
#
loop_
_entity_poly.entity_id
_entity_poly.type
_entity_poly.pdbx_seq_one_letter_code
_entity_poly.pdbx_strand_id
1 'polypeptide(L)'
;PIMFFVVPLIYKLTGGKGLNVPFVTEEELKIMLDQSSKSGAIEAQEVKMIKNVFQLKDITAEDCMTPRIYMFSLDCNQYLREAKELLFKSKYSRIPLYEGTLDNIIGILYKTKALTALAQGHTEMKLRDIAQPALFIPHTKSADDLMKQFQLDKRHMAIVVNEFGGVMGLVTLEDLLEEVVGEIVDET
;
A
#
# COMPACT_ATOMS: atom_id res chain seq x y z
N PRO A 1 20.97 -51.33 -18.40
CA PRO A 1 20.35 -52.14 -17.35
C PRO A 1 21.01 -52.02 -15.98
N ILE A 2 22.34 -51.65 -15.89
CA ILE A 2 23.10 -51.59 -14.63
C ILE A 2 22.66 -50.44 -13.72
N MET A 3 22.21 -49.31 -14.28
CA MET A 3 21.80 -48.10 -13.52
C MET A 3 20.54 -48.34 -12.68
N PHE A 4 19.66 -49.26 -13.05
CA PHE A 4 18.43 -49.56 -12.32
C PHE A 4 18.67 -50.30 -10.99
N PHE A 5 19.82 -50.98 -10.83
CA PHE A 5 20.20 -51.68 -9.61
C PHE A 5 21.07 -50.85 -8.67
N VAL A 6 21.83 -49.92 -9.20
CA VAL A 6 22.80 -49.12 -8.45
C VAL A 6 22.11 -48.02 -7.64
N VAL A 7 21.09 -47.37 -8.18
CA VAL A 7 20.37 -46.28 -7.53
C VAL A 7 19.66 -46.71 -6.24
N PRO A 8 18.87 -47.80 -6.20
CA PRO A 8 18.23 -48.26 -4.96
C PRO A 8 19.24 -48.82 -3.93
N LEU A 9 20.40 -49.30 -4.38
CA LEU A 9 21.43 -49.77 -3.47
C LEU A 9 22.13 -48.59 -2.74
N ILE A 10 22.40 -47.52 -3.44
CA ILE A 10 22.93 -46.26 -2.84
C ILE A 10 21.90 -45.67 -1.91
N TYR A 11 20.58 -45.67 -2.24
CA TYR A 11 19.52 -45.17 -1.38
C TYR A 11 19.40 -45.95 -0.06
N LYS A 12 19.70 -47.26 -0.08
CA LYS A 12 19.66 -48.14 1.09
C LYS A 12 20.91 -48.02 1.96
N LEU A 13 22.06 -47.68 1.37
CA LEU A 13 23.34 -47.49 2.07
C LEU A 13 23.49 -46.10 2.71
N THR A 14 22.80 -45.08 2.19
CA THR A 14 22.84 -43.72 2.73
C THR A 14 21.80 -43.45 3.81
N GLY A 15 21.07 -44.49 4.25
CA GLY A 15 20.17 -44.42 5.41
C GLY A 15 18.94 -43.55 5.24
N GLY A 16 18.45 -43.33 3.97
CA GLY A 16 17.17 -42.67 3.72
C GLY A 16 16.99 -41.31 4.40
N LYS A 17 18.07 -40.58 4.69
CA LYS A 17 17.97 -39.17 5.09
C LYS A 17 17.48 -38.43 3.88
N GLY A 18 16.16 -38.14 3.88
CA GLY A 18 15.56 -37.20 2.95
C GLY A 18 16.51 -35.99 2.86
N LEU A 19 16.77 -35.54 1.65
CA LEU A 19 17.45 -34.26 1.44
C LEU A 19 16.69 -33.24 2.28
N ASN A 20 17.21 -32.96 3.49
CA ASN A 20 16.87 -31.74 4.20
C ASN A 20 17.34 -30.64 3.26
N VAL A 21 16.44 -30.20 2.39
CA VAL A 21 16.63 -28.94 1.68
C VAL A 21 16.82 -27.93 2.80
N PRO A 22 18.00 -27.34 2.95
CA PRO A 22 18.19 -26.36 4.00
C PRO A 22 17.11 -25.31 3.78
N PHE A 23 16.25 -25.07 4.80
CA PHE A 23 15.33 -23.95 4.78
C PHE A 23 16.21 -22.71 4.75
N VAL A 24 16.29 -22.06 3.61
CA VAL A 24 17.02 -20.82 3.43
C VAL A 24 16.29 -19.78 4.26
N THR A 25 16.96 -19.19 5.24
CA THR A 25 16.40 -18.15 6.09
C THR A 25 16.37 -16.81 5.34
N GLU A 26 15.58 -15.85 5.83
CA GLU A 26 15.52 -14.49 5.25
C GLU A 26 16.91 -13.82 5.28
N GLU A 27 17.69 -14.04 6.35
CA GLU A 27 19.04 -13.54 6.49
C GLU A 27 19.99 -14.12 5.44
N GLU A 28 19.90 -15.44 5.18
CA GLU A 28 20.69 -16.09 4.12
C GLU A 28 20.33 -15.57 2.73
N LEU A 29 19.03 -15.33 2.48
CA LEU A 29 18.57 -14.69 1.24
C LEU A 29 19.15 -13.29 1.07
N LYS A 30 19.14 -12.47 2.13
CA LYS A 30 19.75 -11.13 2.10
C LYS A 30 21.25 -11.17 1.78
N ILE A 31 21.99 -12.14 2.36
CA ILE A 31 23.42 -12.34 2.07
C ILE A 31 23.64 -12.74 0.60
N MET A 32 22.82 -13.66 0.08
CA MET A 32 22.89 -14.09 -1.32
C MET A 32 22.60 -12.94 -2.29
N LEU A 33 21.63 -12.09 -1.99
CA LEU A 33 21.31 -10.88 -2.75
C LEU A 33 22.50 -9.90 -2.78
N ASP A 34 23.15 -9.67 -1.63
CA ASP A 34 24.33 -8.80 -1.57
C ASP A 34 25.50 -9.34 -2.37
N GLN A 35 25.72 -10.66 -2.37
CA GLN A 35 26.75 -11.31 -3.18
C GLN A 35 26.44 -11.20 -4.68
N SER A 36 25.16 -11.40 -5.04
CA SER A 36 24.72 -11.30 -6.45
C SER A 36 24.87 -9.87 -6.98
N SER A 37 24.62 -8.86 -6.16
CA SER A 37 24.88 -7.46 -6.53
C SER A 37 26.37 -7.20 -6.76
N LYS A 38 27.24 -7.67 -5.84
CA LYS A 38 28.70 -7.51 -5.97
C LYS A 38 29.29 -8.20 -7.21
N SER A 39 28.69 -9.30 -7.66
CA SER A 39 29.07 -10.00 -8.88
C SER A 39 28.51 -9.38 -10.16
N GLY A 40 27.64 -8.36 -10.05
CA GLY A 40 26.96 -7.73 -11.18
C GLY A 40 25.82 -8.54 -11.78
N ALA A 41 25.37 -9.62 -11.11
CA ALA A 41 24.27 -10.47 -11.59
C ALA A 41 22.90 -9.82 -11.35
N ILE A 42 22.77 -8.96 -10.34
CA ILE A 42 21.57 -8.21 -9.99
C ILE A 42 21.97 -6.75 -9.73
N GLU A 43 21.20 -5.80 -10.19
CA GLU A 43 21.45 -4.38 -9.95
C GLU A 43 21.24 -3.99 -8.47
N ALA A 44 22.01 -3.04 -7.98
CA ALA A 44 21.92 -2.59 -6.59
C ALA A 44 20.52 -2.09 -6.22
N GLN A 45 19.81 -1.44 -7.15
CA GLN A 45 18.44 -0.97 -6.97
C GLN A 45 17.45 -2.14 -6.84
N GLU A 46 17.59 -3.18 -7.65
CA GLU A 46 16.74 -4.38 -7.55
C GLU A 46 16.93 -5.09 -6.21
N VAL A 47 18.19 -5.21 -5.72
CA VAL A 47 18.47 -5.76 -4.39
C VAL A 47 17.83 -4.92 -3.30
N LYS A 48 17.87 -3.58 -3.41
CA LYS A 48 17.21 -2.67 -2.46
C LYS A 48 15.70 -2.91 -2.43
N MET A 49 15.04 -2.99 -3.59
CA MET A 49 13.60 -3.26 -3.68
C MET A 49 13.22 -4.59 -3.02
N ILE A 50 13.99 -5.67 -3.27
CA ILE A 50 13.73 -6.97 -2.66
C ILE A 50 13.85 -6.90 -1.13
N LYS A 51 14.87 -6.19 -0.62
CA LYS A 51 15.03 -5.97 0.83
C LYS A 51 13.88 -5.18 1.43
N ASN A 52 13.41 -4.13 0.74
CA ASN A 52 12.27 -3.35 1.15
C ASN A 52 10.99 -4.20 1.24
N VAL A 53 10.77 -5.12 0.28
CA VAL A 53 9.64 -6.07 0.34
C VAL A 53 9.68 -6.92 1.61
N PHE A 54 10.87 -7.38 2.05
CA PHE A 54 10.99 -8.11 3.32
C PHE A 54 10.66 -7.24 4.54
N GLN A 55 10.91 -5.93 4.46
CA GLN A 55 10.66 -4.99 5.55
C GLN A 55 9.20 -4.56 5.67
N LEU A 56 8.37 -4.71 4.61
CA LEU A 56 6.97 -4.27 4.61
C LEU A 56 6.14 -4.84 5.78
N LYS A 57 6.47 -6.04 6.26
CA LYS A 57 5.79 -6.66 7.40
C LYS A 57 6.05 -5.93 8.72
N ASP A 58 7.19 -5.23 8.82
CA ASP A 58 7.66 -4.53 10.01
C ASP A 58 7.25 -3.05 10.01
N ILE A 59 6.82 -2.52 8.85
CA ILE A 59 6.30 -1.16 8.65
C ILE A 59 4.79 -1.16 8.96
N THR A 60 4.32 -0.16 9.70
CA THR A 60 2.91 0.02 10.03
C THR A 60 2.26 1.12 9.18
N ALA A 61 0.92 1.19 9.19
CA ALA A 61 0.20 2.27 8.54
C ALA A 61 0.58 3.65 9.09
N GLU A 62 0.95 3.75 10.38
CA GLU A 62 1.44 4.98 11.00
C GLU A 62 2.76 5.47 10.39
N ASP A 63 3.67 4.54 10.06
CA ASP A 63 4.99 4.88 9.54
C ASP A 63 4.94 5.47 8.12
N CYS A 64 3.96 5.04 7.29
CA CYS A 64 3.81 5.47 5.89
C CYS A 64 2.62 6.39 5.62
N MET A 65 1.79 6.73 6.63
CA MET A 65 0.63 7.59 6.42
C MET A 65 0.99 9.05 6.14
N THR A 66 0.14 9.73 5.39
CA THR A 66 0.07 11.20 5.42
C THR A 66 -0.62 11.63 6.73
N PRO A 67 0.08 12.31 7.67
CA PRO A 67 -0.49 12.76 8.93
C PRO A 67 -1.69 13.68 8.74
N ARG A 68 -2.62 13.66 9.69
CA ARG A 68 -3.88 14.43 9.70
C ARG A 68 -3.70 15.91 9.35
N ILE A 69 -2.65 16.54 9.86
CA ILE A 69 -2.38 17.97 9.65
C ILE A 69 -2.04 18.33 8.20
N TYR A 70 -1.64 17.32 7.40
CA TYR A 70 -1.30 17.49 5.98
C TYR A 70 -2.39 16.94 5.05
N MET A 71 -3.48 16.38 5.60
CA MET A 71 -4.57 15.85 4.81
C MET A 71 -5.32 16.96 4.08
N PHE A 72 -5.40 16.87 2.76
CA PHE A 72 -6.35 17.66 1.99
C PHE A 72 -7.73 17.00 2.06
N SER A 73 -8.70 17.66 2.66
CA SER A 73 -10.07 17.17 2.88
C SER A 73 -11.09 18.29 2.71
N LEU A 74 -12.34 17.94 2.45
CA LEU A 74 -13.43 18.91 2.22
C LEU A 74 -14.61 18.62 3.15
N ASP A 75 -15.36 19.69 3.52
CA ASP A 75 -16.61 19.52 4.26
C ASP A 75 -17.66 18.86 3.35
N CYS A 76 -18.26 17.80 3.84
CA CYS A 76 -19.24 17.01 3.11
C CYS A 76 -20.54 17.78 2.80
N ASN A 77 -20.81 18.85 3.54
CA ASN A 77 -22.02 19.68 3.37
C ASN A 77 -21.87 20.75 2.27
N GLN A 78 -20.65 20.98 1.78
CA GLN A 78 -20.41 21.89 0.66
C GLN A 78 -21.12 21.41 -0.60
N TYR A 79 -21.60 22.39 -1.40
CA TYR A 79 -22.12 22.11 -2.74
C TYR A 79 -21.00 21.96 -3.76
N LEU A 80 -21.24 21.19 -4.80
CA LEU A 80 -20.28 20.99 -5.88
C LEU A 80 -19.80 22.30 -6.53
N ARG A 81 -20.69 23.31 -6.67
CA ARG A 81 -20.33 24.64 -7.19
C ARG A 81 -19.27 25.33 -6.31
N GLU A 82 -19.32 25.14 -4.98
CA GLU A 82 -18.42 25.77 -4.02
C GLU A 82 -17.05 25.09 -4.04
N ALA A 83 -17.05 23.76 -4.15
CA ALA A 83 -15.83 22.97 -4.20
C ALA A 83 -15.14 22.98 -5.59
N LYS A 84 -15.80 23.49 -6.63
CA LYS A 84 -15.35 23.43 -8.03
C LYS A 84 -13.90 23.85 -8.23
N GLU A 85 -13.54 25.04 -7.76
CA GLU A 85 -12.18 25.56 -7.95
C GLU A 85 -11.12 24.73 -7.23
N LEU A 86 -11.43 24.28 -5.99
CA LEU A 86 -10.55 23.41 -5.22
C LEU A 86 -10.35 22.07 -5.92
N LEU A 87 -11.42 21.50 -6.47
CA LEU A 87 -11.35 20.25 -7.21
C LEU A 87 -10.50 20.37 -8.48
N PHE A 88 -10.63 21.47 -9.23
CA PHE A 88 -9.81 21.66 -10.44
C PHE A 88 -8.33 21.87 -10.11
N LYS A 89 -8.01 22.65 -9.07
CA LYS A 89 -6.62 22.95 -8.67
C LYS A 89 -5.95 21.78 -7.93
N SER A 90 -6.74 20.90 -7.30
CA SER A 90 -6.23 19.78 -6.54
C SER A 90 -5.50 18.77 -7.42
N LYS A 91 -4.34 18.29 -6.97
CA LYS A 91 -3.62 17.16 -7.58
C LYS A 91 -4.18 15.79 -7.17
N TYR A 92 -5.03 15.74 -6.15
CA TYR A 92 -5.51 14.50 -5.55
C TYR A 92 -6.71 13.93 -6.30
N SER A 93 -6.70 12.62 -6.55
CA SER A 93 -7.79 11.87 -7.19
C SER A 93 -8.88 11.46 -6.20
N ARG A 94 -8.54 11.31 -4.92
CA ARG A 94 -9.41 10.88 -3.82
C ARG A 94 -9.27 11.86 -2.68
N ILE A 95 -10.39 12.36 -2.17
CA ILE A 95 -10.43 13.43 -1.19
C ILE A 95 -11.34 12.98 -0.03
N PRO A 96 -10.82 12.84 1.20
CA PRO A 96 -11.65 12.57 2.36
C PRO A 96 -12.67 13.68 2.58
N LEU A 97 -13.90 13.29 2.91
CA LEU A 97 -14.98 14.20 3.29
C LEU A 97 -15.24 14.07 4.78
N TYR A 98 -15.22 15.21 5.47
CA TYR A 98 -15.50 15.28 6.90
C TYR A 98 -16.82 16.01 7.20
N GLU A 99 -17.41 15.76 8.36
CA GLU A 99 -18.56 16.48 8.90
C GLU A 99 -18.20 17.11 10.23
N GLY A 100 -18.20 18.44 10.27
CA GLY A 100 -17.84 19.23 11.45
C GLY A 100 -16.34 19.24 11.76
N THR A 101 -15.77 18.09 12.10
CA THR A 101 -14.34 17.95 12.42
C THR A 101 -13.68 16.85 11.58
N LEU A 102 -12.36 16.92 11.46
CA LEU A 102 -11.57 15.88 10.76
C LEU A 102 -11.62 14.50 11.43
N ASP A 103 -12.09 14.40 12.68
CA ASP A 103 -12.31 13.11 13.34
C ASP A 103 -13.54 12.37 12.80
N ASN A 104 -14.45 13.10 12.16
CA ASN A 104 -15.66 12.53 11.59
C ASN A 104 -15.57 12.47 10.06
N ILE A 105 -14.78 11.55 9.54
CA ILE A 105 -14.70 11.28 8.10
C ILE A 105 -15.92 10.44 7.70
N ILE A 106 -16.77 10.98 6.82
CA ILE A 106 -18.02 10.32 6.37
C ILE A 106 -17.84 9.52 5.07
N GLY A 107 -16.75 9.75 4.34
CA GLY A 107 -16.51 9.06 3.07
C GLY A 107 -15.36 9.65 2.28
N ILE A 108 -15.17 9.11 1.07
CA ILE A 108 -14.15 9.55 0.12
C ILE A 108 -14.83 10.08 -1.13
N LEU A 109 -14.49 11.28 -1.54
CA LEU A 109 -14.88 11.88 -2.81
C LEU A 109 -13.88 11.47 -3.90
N TYR A 110 -14.37 10.84 -4.95
CA TYR A 110 -13.59 10.63 -6.16
C TYR A 110 -13.69 11.85 -7.06
N LYS A 111 -12.57 12.53 -7.31
CA LYS A 111 -12.51 13.76 -8.13
C LYS A 111 -13.16 13.58 -9.49
N THR A 112 -12.95 12.44 -10.14
CA THR A 112 -13.56 12.15 -11.44
C THR A 112 -15.09 12.14 -11.39
N LYS A 113 -15.70 11.54 -10.34
CA LYS A 113 -17.16 11.55 -10.15
C LYS A 113 -17.69 12.96 -9.93
N ALA A 114 -17.00 13.76 -9.11
CA ALA A 114 -17.37 15.14 -8.85
C ALA A 114 -17.31 15.99 -10.12
N LEU A 115 -16.25 15.88 -10.91
CA LEU A 115 -16.10 16.59 -12.18
C LEU A 115 -17.14 16.16 -13.22
N THR A 116 -17.48 14.88 -13.29
CA THR A 116 -18.54 14.36 -14.16
C THR A 116 -19.90 14.95 -13.76
N ALA A 117 -20.22 14.98 -12.46
CA ALA A 117 -21.47 15.58 -11.97
C ALA A 117 -21.56 17.09 -12.29
N LEU A 118 -20.43 17.81 -12.15
CA LEU A 118 -20.35 19.23 -12.55
C LEU A 118 -20.59 19.41 -14.06
N ALA A 119 -20.00 18.56 -14.89
CA ALA A 119 -20.19 18.60 -16.35
C ALA A 119 -21.63 18.29 -16.76
N GLN A 120 -22.36 17.50 -15.98
CA GLN A 120 -23.79 17.23 -16.15
C GLN A 120 -24.71 18.32 -15.59
N GLY A 121 -24.15 19.39 -15.02
CA GLY A 121 -24.93 20.51 -14.49
C GLY A 121 -25.44 20.33 -13.04
N HIS A 122 -25.02 19.26 -12.33
CA HIS A 122 -25.46 18.97 -10.95
C HIS A 122 -24.74 19.86 -9.92
N THR A 123 -24.75 21.18 -10.12
CA THR A 123 -23.99 22.16 -9.28
C THR A 123 -24.48 22.25 -7.85
N GLU A 124 -25.77 22.00 -7.62
CA GLU A 124 -26.44 22.08 -6.31
C GLU A 124 -26.37 20.76 -5.51
N MET A 125 -25.70 19.74 -6.03
CA MET A 125 -25.49 18.49 -5.32
C MET A 125 -24.46 18.69 -4.20
N LYS A 126 -24.71 18.14 -3.01
CA LYS A 126 -23.74 18.15 -1.92
C LYS A 126 -22.68 17.09 -2.13
N LEU A 127 -21.46 17.33 -1.62
CA LEU A 127 -20.34 16.38 -1.74
C LEU A 127 -20.67 15.03 -1.10
N ARG A 128 -21.42 15.02 0.01
CA ARG A 128 -21.88 13.79 0.68
C ARG A 128 -22.71 12.87 -0.20
N ASP A 129 -23.48 13.42 -1.14
CA ASP A 129 -24.41 12.66 -1.99
C ASP A 129 -23.68 11.77 -3.00
N ILE A 130 -22.42 12.10 -3.29
CA ILE A 130 -21.56 11.37 -4.23
C ILE A 130 -20.35 10.70 -3.55
N ALA A 131 -20.30 10.79 -2.24
CA ALA A 131 -19.24 10.14 -1.44
C ALA A 131 -19.31 8.62 -1.56
N GLN A 132 -18.13 7.99 -1.52
CA GLN A 132 -18.02 6.54 -1.38
C GLN A 132 -17.62 6.22 0.06
N PRO A 133 -18.01 5.04 0.60
CA PRO A 133 -17.61 4.65 1.95
C PRO A 133 -16.09 4.66 2.11
N ALA A 134 -15.58 5.25 3.19
CA ALA A 134 -14.17 5.18 3.55
C ALA A 134 -13.82 3.79 4.12
N LEU A 135 -12.57 3.37 3.91
CA LEU A 135 -11.98 2.24 4.62
C LEU A 135 -11.24 2.82 5.84
N PHE A 136 -11.56 2.34 7.03
CA PHE A 136 -10.86 2.70 8.26
C PHE A 136 -9.97 1.56 8.70
N ILE A 137 -8.76 1.86 9.11
CA ILE A 137 -7.77 0.88 9.57
C ILE A 137 -7.09 1.38 10.85
N PRO A 138 -6.67 0.48 11.75
CA PRO A 138 -5.86 0.85 12.90
C PRO A 138 -4.45 1.27 12.45
N HIS A 139 -3.85 2.20 13.17
CA HIS A 139 -2.51 2.71 12.89
C HIS A 139 -1.42 1.62 12.95
N THR A 140 -1.66 0.57 13.75
CA THR A 140 -0.74 -0.57 13.93
C THR A 140 -0.81 -1.62 12.82
N LYS A 141 -1.69 -1.44 11.81
CA LYS A 141 -1.80 -2.40 10.72
C LYS A 141 -0.53 -2.41 9.88
N SER A 142 0.03 -3.61 9.60
CA SER A 142 1.22 -3.72 8.77
C SER A 142 0.97 -3.28 7.32
N ALA A 143 1.99 -2.70 6.69
CA ALA A 143 1.93 -2.26 5.29
C ALA A 143 1.66 -3.43 4.33
N ASP A 144 2.24 -4.61 4.59
CA ASP A 144 2.01 -5.84 3.83
C ASP A 144 0.54 -6.27 3.85
N ASP A 145 -0.09 -6.33 5.04
CA ASP A 145 -1.50 -6.70 5.16
C ASP A 145 -2.44 -5.63 4.58
N LEU A 146 -2.05 -4.37 4.68
CA LEU A 146 -2.82 -3.28 4.07
C LEU A 146 -2.75 -3.34 2.55
N MET A 147 -1.59 -3.63 1.97
CA MET A 147 -1.42 -3.79 0.52
C MET A 147 -2.29 -4.94 0.00
N LYS A 148 -2.31 -6.09 0.68
CA LYS A 148 -3.19 -7.22 0.36
C LYS A 148 -4.66 -6.82 0.43
N GLN A 149 -5.06 -6.07 1.47
CA GLN A 149 -6.42 -5.59 1.62
C GLN A 149 -6.82 -4.64 0.49
N PHE A 150 -5.96 -3.70 0.11
CA PHE A 150 -6.22 -2.79 -1.02
C PHE A 150 -6.46 -3.55 -2.33
N GLN A 151 -5.68 -4.62 -2.58
CA GLN A 151 -5.86 -5.46 -3.76
C GLN A 151 -7.20 -6.22 -3.74
N LEU A 152 -7.56 -6.82 -2.60
CA LEU A 152 -8.81 -7.58 -2.44
C LEU A 152 -10.04 -6.68 -2.56
N ASP A 153 -10.04 -5.55 -1.86
CA ASP A 153 -11.17 -4.62 -1.79
C ASP A 153 -11.24 -3.66 -2.99
N LYS A 154 -10.22 -3.69 -3.89
CA LYS A 154 -10.05 -2.74 -5.00
C LYS A 154 -10.12 -1.29 -4.54
N ARG A 155 -9.51 -1.02 -3.40
CA ARG A 155 -9.40 0.31 -2.79
C ARG A 155 -7.95 0.78 -2.84
N HIS A 156 -7.76 2.10 -2.86
CA HIS A 156 -6.42 2.70 -2.96
C HIS A 156 -6.21 3.79 -1.90
N MET A 157 -7.09 3.87 -0.91
CA MET A 157 -6.97 4.81 0.19
C MET A 157 -7.69 4.27 1.41
N ALA A 158 -7.07 4.44 2.58
CA ALA A 158 -7.66 4.16 3.89
C ALA A 158 -7.45 5.34 4.84
N ILE A 159 -8.37 5.52 5.78
CA ILE A 159 -8.25 6.47 6.89
C ILE A 159 -7.66 5.71 8.07
N VAL A 160 -6.57 6.25 8.61
CA VAL A 160 -5.85 5.68 9.75
C VAL A 160 -6.43 6.24 11.03
N VAL A 161 -6.78 5.36 11.97
CA VAL A 161 -7.37 5.73 13.26
C VAL A 161 -6.59 5.15 14.44
N ASN A 162 -6.64 5.84 15.56
CA ASN A 162 -6.11 5.35 16.83
C ASN A 162 -7.12 4.44 17.56
N GLU A 163 -6.77 3.96 18.77
CA GLU A 163 -7.58 3.06 19.60
C GLU A 163 -8.90 3.69 20.06
N PHE A 164 -8.98 5.01 20.04
CA PHE A 164 -10.16 5.77 20.45
C PHE A 164 -11.04 6.17 19.26
N GLY A 165 -10.69 5.76 18.04
CA GLY A 165 -11.38 6.11 16.81
C GLY A 165 -11.05 7.50 16.27
N GLY A 166 -10.09 8.21 16.86
CA GLY A 166 -9.62 9.50 16.36
C GLY A 166 -8.80 9.33 15.08
N VAL A 167 -9.03 10.19 14.10
CA VAL A 167 -8.31 10.18 12.83
C VAL A 167 -6.87 10.67 13.01
N MET A 168 -5.90 9.80 12.69
CA MET A 168 -4.47 10.10 12.72
C MET A 168 -3.94 10.58 11.37
N GLY A 169 -4.50 10.05 10.27
CA GLY A 169 -4.04 10.36 8.93
C GLY A 169 -4.79 9.57 7.86
N LEU A 170 -4.21 9.50 6.69
CA LEU A 170 -4.62 8.61 5.61
C LEU A 170 -3.39 7.92 5.00
N VAL A 171 -3.61 6.77 4.41
CA VAL A 171 -2.60 6.05 3.65
C VAL A 171 -3.17 5.63 2.30
N THR A 172 -2.35 5.73 1.26
CA THR A 172 -2.72 5.35 -0.10
C THR A 172 -1.91 4.14 -0.57
N LEU A 173 -2.34 3.51 -1.66
CA LEU A 173 -1.57 2.45 -2.30
C LEU A 173 -0.23 2.98 -2.82
N GLU A 174 -0.22 4.22 -3.27
CA GLU A 174 0.95 4.92 -3.75
C GLU A 174 2.02 5.05 -2.65
N ASP A 175 1.62 5.41 -1.41
CA ASP A 175 2.52 5.48 -0.24
C ASP A 175 3.16 4.10 0.07
N LEU A 176 2.36 3.02 0.02
CA LEU A 176 2.87 1.66 0.24
C LEU A 176 3.84 1.19 -0.86
N LEU A 177 3.60 1.61 -2.10
CA LEU A 177 4.50 1.30 -3.22
C LEU A 177 5.82 2.07 -3.10
N GLU A 178 5.79 3.29 -2.56
CA GLU A 178 6.99 4.08 -2.29
C GLU A 178 7.92 3.38 -1.30
N GLU A 179 7.36 2.72 -0.27
CA GLU A 179 8.15 1.92 0.67
C GLU A 179 8.90 0.76 -0.02
N VAL A 180 8.32 0.18 -1.08
CA VAL A 180 8.96 -0.90 -1.86
C VAL A 180 10.01 -0.36 -2.82
N VAL A 181 9.64 0.64 -3.62
CA VAL A 181 10.47 1.15 -4.72
C VAL A 181 11.56 2.09 -4.20
N GLY A 182 11.30 2.78 -3.07
CA GLY A 182 12.08 3.92 -2.59
C GLY A 182 11.76 5.20 -3.36
N GLU A 183 12.30 6.32 -2.94
CA GLU A 183 12.14 7.59 -3.66
C GLU A 183 12.56 7.42 -5.12
N ILE A 184 11.63 7.60 -6.05
CA ILE A 184 11.93 7.70 -7.47
C ILE A 184 12.55 9.08 -7.67
N VAL A 185 13.88 9.11 -7.77
CA VAL A 185 14.59 10.35 -8.15
C VAL A 185 14.25 10.59 -9.62
N ASP A 186 13.34 11.53 -9.89
CA ASP A 186 13.13 12.03 -11.24
C ASP A 186 14.46 12.64 -11.73
N GLU A 187 15.06 12.06 -12.75
CA GLU A 187 16.16 12.65 -13.50
C GLU A 187 15.60 13.87 -14.25
N THR A 188 15.72 15.06 -13.63
CA THR A 188 15.50 16.35 -14.29
C THR A 188 16.77 16.83 -14.95
#